data_26259bab13c36f201f1dd8de7c34a24a
#
_entry.id   26259bab13c36f201f1dd8de7c34a24a
#
_cell.length_a   1.000
_cell.length_b   1.000
_cell.length_c   1.000
_cell.angle_alpha   90.00
_cell.angle_beta   90.00
_cell.angle_gamma   90.00
#
_symmetry.space_group_name_H-M   'P 1'
#
loop_
_entity.id
_entity.type
_entity.pdbx_description
1 polymer ?
#
loop_
_entity_poly.entity_id
_entity_poly.type
_entity_poly.pdbx_seq_one_letter_code
_entity_poly.pdbx_strand_id
1 'polypeptide(L)'
;MKLELLSIQHNTPEWLAFRQTGIGGSDAAAVLGLSPFKTNIEVWEEKVGLRVPEDISAKPQVKYGTEAEPPLFQLFALDHPQYRCKQDKTVVYRRGFMFASLDGELERISTGERGIYEGKTTEIHGRSALNKWEKRVPDYYYVQVLHQLVVTGWSFEVLKAQLKLIEPDGNIELLTRHYPYERADLLEDLKYLYLEEKTFWGYVERRERPPLKLPSLDRNT
;
A
#
# COMPACT_ATOMS: atom_id res chain seq x y z
N MET A 1 -20.75 3.89 2.78
CA MET A 1 -20.06 5.21 2.91
C MET A 1 -19.74 5.72 1.52
N LYS A 2 -19.92 7.04 1.30
CA LYS A 2 -19.63 7.71 0.00
C LYS A 2 -18.12 7.84 -0.18
N LEU A 3 -17.64 7.75 -1.41
CA LEU A 3 -16.26 8.09 -1.77
C LEU A 3 -16.14 9.61 -1.87
N GLU A 4 -15.14 10.16 -1.21
CA GLU A 4 -14.79 11.58 -1.23
C GLU A 4 -13.41 11.75 -1.84
N LEU A 5 -13.20 12.85 -2.57
CA LEU A 5 -11.91 13.26 -3.11
C LEU A 5 -11.47 14.50 -2.36
N LEU A 6 -10.26 14.46 -1.82
CA LEU A 6 -9.63 15.55 -1.09
C LEU A 6 -8.35 15.96 -1.83
N SER A 7 -8.01 17.24 -1.76
CA SER A 7 -6.74 17.74 -2.31
C SER A 7 -5.84 18.10 -1.13
N ILE A 8 -4.80 17.28 -0.91
CA ILE A 8 -3.87 17.43 0.21
C ILE A 8 -2.46 17.17 -0.31
N GLN A 9 -1.59 18.15 -0.15
CA GLN A 9 -0.17 18.02 -0.53
C GLN A 9 0.54 17.06 0.42
N HIS A 10 1.18 16.01 -0.11
CA HIS A 10 1.94 15.04 0.67
C HIS A 10 3.17 15.68 1.34
N ASN A 11 3.61 15.07 2.43
CA ASN A 11 4.78 15.50 3.22
C ASN A 11 4.68 16.92 3.80
N THR A 12 3.46 17.41 4.01
CA THR A 12 3.17 18.66 4.70
C THR A 12 2.65 18.41 6.11
N PRO A 13 2.69 19.40 7.02
CA PRO A 13 2.05 19.28 8.33
C PRO A 13 0.55 18.94 8.24
N GLU A 14 -0.16 19.48 7.23
CA GLU A 14 -1.56 19.18 6.95
C GLU A 14 -1.75 17.69 6.61
N TRP A 15 -0.89 17.13 5.76
CA TRP A 15 -0.89 15.72 5.44
C TRP A 15 -0.66 14.84 6.67
N LEU A 16 0.30 15.19 7.52
CA LEU A 16 0.57 14.45 8.76
C LEU A 16 -0.62 14.48 9.72
N ALA A 17 -1.27 15.64 9.86
CA ALA A 17 -2.49 15.77 10.65
C ALA A 17 -3.65 14.96 10.05
N PHE A 18 -3.83 15.01 8.72
CA PHE A 18 -4.84 14.23 8.03
C PHE A 18 -4.66 12.73 8.23
N ARG A 19 -3.43 12.23 8.16
CA ARG A 19 -3.12 10.80 8.38
C ARG A 19 -3.59 10.27 9.74
N GLN A 20 -3.73 11.11 10.74
CA GLN A 20 -4.24 10.71 12.06
C GLN A 20 -5.76 10.50 12.07
N THR A 21 -6.48 11.03 11.07
CA THR A 21 -7.95 10.98 11.01
C THR A 21 -8.51 9.72 10.36
N GLY A 22 -7.67 8.74 10.03
CA GLY A 22 -8.10 7.51 9.38
C GLY A 22 -6.97 6.49 9.21
N ILE A 23 -7.29 5.35 8.60
CA ILE A 23 -6.35 4.29 8.22
C ILE A 23 -5.94 4.51 6.77
N GLY A 24 -4.63 4.61 6.50
CA GLY A 24 -4.06 4.65 5.17
C GLY A 24 -3.55 3.29 4.70
N GLY A 25 -3.31 3.11 3.40
CA GLY A 25 -2.84 1.85 2.83
C GLY A 25 -1.55 1.30 3.50
N SER A 26 -0.63 2.19 3.89
CA SER A 26 0.59 1.79 4.61
C SER A 26 0.36 1.33 6.07
N ASP A 27 -0.81 1.64 6.66
CA ASP A 27 -1.16 1.22 8.01
C ASP A 27 -1.90 -0.12 8.02
N ALA A 28 -2.58 -0.46 6.93
CA ALA A 28 -3.48 -1.60 6.81
C ALA A 28 -2.82 -2.94 7.21
N ALA A 29 -1.61 -3.20 6.72
CA ALA A 29 -0.88 -4.41 7.08
C ALA A 29 -0.55 -4.51 8.58
N ALA A 30 -0.23 -3.39 9.24
CA ALA A 30 0.03 -3.37 10.67
C ALA A 30 -1.26 -3.60 11.48
N VAL A 31 -2.40 -3.09 11.01
CA VAL A 31 -3.71 -3.36 11.62
C VAL A 31 -4.03 -4.86 11.66
N LEU A 32 -3.61 -5.61 10.63
CA LEU A 32 -3.76 -7.06 10.57
C LEU A 32 -2.64 -7.84 11.27
N GLY A 33 -1.58 -7.19 11.75
CA GLY A 33 -0.41 -7.83 12.33
C GLY A 33 0.54 -8.44 11.29
N LEU A 34 0.43 -8.05 10.03
CA LEU A 34 1.23 -8.57 8.91
C LEU A 34 2.37 -7.64 8.50
N SER A 35 2.49 -6.45 9.11
CA SER A 35 3.57 -5.52 8.80
C SER A 35 4.88 -5.94 9.46
N PRO A 36 6.00 -5.97 8.72
CA PRO A 36 7.33 -6.16 9.30
C PRO A 36 7.92 -4.89 9.93
N PHE A 37 7.22 -3.74 9.81
CA PHE A 37 7.77 -2.43 10.18
C PHE A 37 7.20 -1.89 11.47
N LYS A 38 5.94 -2.13 11.76
CA LYS A 38 5.26 -1.68 12.97
C LYS A 38 4.08 -2.59 13.33
N THR A 39 3.73 -2.59 14.61
CA THR A 39 2.60 -3.34 15.16
C THR A 39 1.29 -2.55 15.04
N ASN A 40 0.16 -3.23 15.22
CA ASN A 40 -1.15 -2.57 15.31
C ASN A 40 -1.24 -1.66 16.54
N ILE A 41 -0.50 -1.95 17.62
CA ILE A 41 -0.45 -1.09 18.81
C ILE A 41 0.22 0.24 18.48
N GLU A 42 1.36 0.22 17.77
CA GLU A 42 2.06 1.44 17.36
C GLU A 42 1.20 2.30 16.44
N VAL A 43 0.46 1.67 15.49
CA VAL A 43 -0.51 2.41 14.67
C VAL A 43 -1.60 3.05 15.55
N TRP A 44 -2.14 2.31 16.52
CA TRP A 44 -3.15 2.85 17.42
C TRP A 44 -2.61 4.04 18.24
N GLU A 45 -1.40 3.92 18.80
CA GLU A 45 -0.73 5.00 19.54
C GLU A 45 -0.57 6.26 18.69
N GLU A 46 -0.19 6.10 17.41
CA GLU A 46 -0.10 7.19 16.45
C GLU A 46 -1.48 7.85 16.23
N LYS A 47 -2.54 7.04 16.01
CA LYS A 47 -3.88 7.57 15.73
C LYS A 47 -4.52 8.28 16.91
N VAL A 48 -4.24 7.87 18.14
CA VAL A 48 -4.76 8.54 19.34
C VAL A 48 -3.83 9.65 19.88
N GLY A 49 -2.71 9.91 19.20
CA GLY A 49 -1.78 10.99 19.53
C GLY A 49 -0.84 10.69 20.72
N LEU A 50 -0.67 9.41 21.08
CA LEU A 50 0.26 8.97 22.13
C LEU A 50 1.70 8.76 21.60
N ARG A 51 1.85 8.63 20.28
CA ARG A 51 3.13 8.45 19.61
C ARG A 51 3.20 9.38 18.40
N VAL A 52 4.36 9.99 18.20
CA VAL A 52 4.67 10.70 16.96
C VAL A 52 5.20 9.67 15.95
N PRO A 53 4.65 9.60 14.72
CA PRO A 53 5.20 8.73 13.68
C PRO A 53 6.68 9.02 13.41
N GLU A 54 7.47 7.97 13.22
CA GLU A 54 8.88 8.12 12.83
C GLU A 54 8.96 8.77 11.43
N ASP A 55 9.79 9.80 11.30
CA ASP A 55 10.15 10.32 9.98
C ASP A 55 11.20 9.41 9.33
N ILE A 56 10.76 8.64 8.34
CA ILE A 56 11.59 7.71 7.59
C ILE A 56 12.06 8.27 6.24
N SER A 57 11.74 9.53 5.92
CA SER A 57 12.01 10.14 4.61
C SER A 57 13.50 10.17 4.24
N ALA A 58 14.37 10.25 5.24
CA ALA A 58 15.82 10.24 5.06
C ALA A 58 16.43 8.83 4.85
N LYS A 59 15.64 7.74 5.05
CA LYS A 59 16.16 6.38 4.84
C LYS A 59 16.45 6.17 3.35
N PRO A 60 17.65 5.64 2.97
CA PRO A 60 18.07 5.53 1.56
C PRO A 60 17.05 4.81 0.67
N GLN A 61 16.46 3.72 1.18
CA GLN A 61 15.45 2.95 0.43
C GLN A 61 14.15 3.72 0.22
N VAL A 62 13.75 4.57 1.17
CA VAL A 62 12.54 5.40 1.06
C VAL A 62 12.77 6.52 0.05
N LYS A 63 13.93 7.19 0.14
CA LYS A 63 14.34 8.23 -0.81
C LYS A 63 14.40 7.68 -2.23
N TYR A 64 15.07 6.51 -2.42
CA TYR A 64 15.13 5.84 -3.72
C TYR A 64 13.72 5.51 -4.25
N GLY A 65 12.84 4.96 -3.43
CA GLY A 65 11.45 4.65 -3.82
C GLY A 65 10.69 5.88 -4.30
N THR A 66 10.80 6.98 -3.56
CA THR A 66 10.14 8.24 -3.90
C THR A 66 10.65 8.83 -5.22
N GLU A 67 11.98 8.79 -5.45
CA GLU A 67 12.60 9.30 -6.68
C GLU A 67 12.34 8.38 -7.88
N ALA A 68 12.26 7.06 -7.67
CA ALA A 68 12.03 6.07 -8.72
C ALA A 68 10.55 5.99 -9.17
N GLU A 69 9.61 6.38 -8.33
CA GLU A 69 8.18 6.23 -8.59
C GLU A 69 7.72 6.92 -9.90
N PRO A 70 8.00 8.23 -10.16
CA PRO A 70 7.55 8.87 -11.40
C PRO A 70 8.12 8.21 -12.67
N PRO A 71 9.43 7.92 -12.81
CA PRO A 71 9.94 7.25 -14.02
C PRO A 71 9.41 5.82 -14.17
N LEU A 72 9.17 5.08 -13.06
CA LEU A 72 8.58 3.75 -13.16
C LEU A 72 7.13 3.79 -13.63
N PHE A 73 6.36 4.79 -13.21
CA PHE A 73 5.01 5.02 -13.73
C PHE A 73 5.00 5.38 -15.22
N GLN A 74 5.92 6.27 -15.66
CA GLN A 74 6.05 6.63 -17.07
C GLN A 74 6.40 5.43 -17.95
N LEU A 75 7.36 4.59 -17.52
CA LEU A 75 7.70 3.34 -18.21
C LEU A 75 6.50 2.39 -18.26
N PHE A 76 5.75 2.26 -17.15
CA PHE A 76 4.55 1.44 -17.15
C PHE A 76 3.53 1.93 -18.19
N ALA A 77 3.31 3.23 -18.29
CA ALA A 77 2.37 3.81 -19.25
C ALA A 77 2.78 3.55 -20.71
N LEU A 78 4.08 3.56 -21.01
CA LEU A 78 4.61 3.22 -22.33
C LEU A 78 4.45 1.73 -22.67
N ASP A 79 4.72 0.86 -21.68
CA ASP A 79 4.66 -0.60 -21.85
C ASP A 79 3.22 -1.13 -21.90
N HIS A 80 2.25 -0.36 -21.40
CA HIS A 80 0.86 -0.79 -21.27
C HIS A 80 -0.15 0.19 -21.96
N PRO A 81 -0.08 0.31 -23.31
CA PRO A 81 -0.93 1.23 -24.06
C PRO A 81 -2.44 0.93 -24.00
N GLN A 82 -2.81 -0.24 -23.48
CA GLN A 82 -4.21 -0.62 -23.23
C GLN A 82 -4.85 0.15 -22.05
N TYR A 83 -4.03 0.87 -21.25
CA TYR A 83 -4.52 1.71 -20.18
C TYR A 83 -4.35 3.19 -20.50
N ARG A 84 -5.32 4.00 -20.14
CA ARG A 84 -5.13 5.44 -19.94
C ARG A 84 -4.59 5.64 -18.53
N CYS A 85 -3.39 6.21 -18.42
CA CYS A 85 -2.66 6.38 -17.16
C CYS A 85 -2.69 7.85 -16.73
N LYS A 86 -2.99 8.12 -15.45
CA LYS A 86 -2.94 9.45 -14.85
C LYS A 86 -2.26 9.38 -13.48
N GLN A 87 -1.38 10.32 -13.19
CA GLN A 87 -0.75 10.49 -11.87
C GLN A 87 -1.12 11.84 -11.30
N ASP A 88 -1.64 11.85 -10.06
CA ASP A 88 -1.95 13.07 -9.33
C ASP A 88 -1.74 12.83 -7.82
N LYS A 89 -0.58 13.24 -7.33
CA LYS A 89 -0.17 13.01 -5.94
C LYS A 89 -0.82 13.95 -4.93
N THR A 90 -1.64 14.88 -5.37
CA THR A 90 -2.39 15.77 -4.48
C THR A 90 -3.76 15.20 -4.14
N VAL A 91 -4.23 14.18 -4.87
CA VAL A 91 -5.54 13.59 -4.66
C VAL A 91 -5.46 12.47 -3.62
N VAL A 92 -6.34 12.58 -2.64
CA VAL A 92 -6.57 11.56 -1.62
C VAL A 92 -8.01 11.08 -1.72
N TYR A 93 -8.19 9.78 -1.86
CA TYR A 93 -9.49 9.12 -1.84
C TYR A 93 -9.84 8.75 -0.41
N ARG A 94 -11.04 9.11 0.06
CA ARG A 94 -11.52 8.81 1.40
C ARG A 94 -12.87 8.11 1.38
N ARG A 95 -13.01 7.08 2.21
CA ARG A 95 -14.27 6.35 2.45
C ARG A 95 -14.45 6.12 3.94
N GLY A 96 -15.08 7.10 4.61
CA GLY A 96 -15.25 7.08 6.06
C GLY A 96 -13.90 7.19 6.80
N PHE A 97 -13.55 6.16 7.58
CA PHE A 97 -12.28 6.10 8.32
C PHE A 97 -11.08 5.60 7.50
N MET A 98 -11.30 5.17 6.26
CA MET A 98 -10.25 4.67 5.35
C MET A 98 -9.88 5.73 4.33
N PHE A 99 -8.60 5.83 3.98
CA PHE A 99 -8.16 6.71 2.89
C PHE A 99 -7.01 6.08 2.10
N ALA A 100 -6.87 6.47 0.84
CA ALA A 100 -5.79 6.04 -0.04
C ALA A 100 -5.25 7.23 -0.84
N SER A 101 -3.92 7.31 -0.91
CA SER A 101 -3.20 8.07 -1.92
C SER A 101 -2.67 7.06 -2.91
N LEU A 102 -2.89 7.30 -4.19
CA LEU A 102 -2.54 6.35 -5.24
C LEU A 102 -1.26 6.80 -5.95
N ASP A 103 -0.40 5.86 -6.30
CA ASP A 103 0.77 6.13 -7.14
C ASP A 103 0.35 6.44 -8.59
N GLY A 104 -0.82 5.96 -9.01
CA GLY A 104 -1.43 6.31 -10.27
C GLY A 104 -2.84 5.74 -10.44
N GLU A 105 -3.59 6.36 -11.36
CA GLU A 105 -4.90 5.93 -11.80
C GLU A 105 -4.79 5.28 -13.17
N LEU A 106 -5.50 4.19 -13.37
CA LEU A 106 -5.61 3.47 -14.63
C LEU A 106 -7.06 3.47 -15.11
N GLU A 107 -7.24 3.50 -16.42
CA GLU A 107 -8.53 3.23 -17.05
C GLU A 107 -8.30 2.27 -18.21
N ARG A 108 -8.97 1.11 -18.21
CA ARG A 108 -8.97 0.21 -19.37
C ARG A 108 -9.65 0.91 -20.54
N ILE A 109 -8.92 1.14 -21.64
CA ILE A 109 -9.45 1.86 -22.81
C ILE A 109 -10.63 1.09 -23.44
N SER A 110 -10.59 -0.24 -23.40
CA SER A 110 -11.63 -1.10 -24.02
C SER A 110 -12.96 -1.11 -23.27
N THR A 111 -12.97 -0.93 -21.94
CA THR A 111 -14.16 -1.06 -21.10
C THR A 111 -14.53 0.21 -20.34
N GLY A 112 -13.59 1.16 -20.19
CA GLY A 112 -13.75 2.34 -19.34
C GLY A 112 -13.63 2.03 -17.83
N GLU A 113 -13.28 0.79 -17.45
CA GLU A 113 -13.11 0.41 -16.04
C GLU A 113 -11.93 1.14 -15.42
N ARG A 114 -12.16 1.66 -14.21
CA ARG A 114 -11.11 2.33 -13.44
C ARG A 114 -10.31 1.33 -12.62
N GLY A 115 -9.01 1.55 -12.58
CA GLY A 115 -8.07 0.77 -11.80
C GLY A 115 -6.99 1.62 -11.15
N ILE A 116 -6.13 0.96 -10.38
CA ILE A 116 -5.06 1.56 -9.59
C ILE A 116 -3.71 1.07 -10.15
N TYR A 117 -2.74 1.96 -10.19
CA TYR A 117 -1.33 1.62 -10.31
C TYR A 117 -0.66 1.82 -8.95
N GLU A 118 0.06 0.80 -8.50
CA GLU A 118 0.91 0.86 -7.30
C GLU A 118 2.34 0.50 -7.67
N GLY A 119 3.30 1.38 -7.36
CA GLY A 119 4.72 1.17 -7.64
C GLY A 119 5.48 0.73 -6.38
N LYS A 120 6.30 -0.32 -6.50
CA LYS A 120 7.18 -0.77 -5.42
C LYS A 120 8.60 -0.93 -5.88
N THR A 121 9.54 -0.46 -5.06
CA THR A 121 10.97 -0.75 -5.20
C THR A 121 11.44 -1.50 -3.97
N THR A 122 12.26 -2.54 -4.16
CA THR A 122 12.83 -3.29 -3.05
C THR A 122 14.20 -3.88 -3.41
N GLU A 123 15.06 -3.94 -2.42
CA GLU A 123 16.34 -4.64 -2.51
C GLU A 123 16.13 -6.10 -2.13
N ILE A 124 16.69 -6.99 -2.93
CA ILE A 124 16.61 -8.44 -2.77
C ILE A 124 17.99 -8.97 -2.44
N HIS A 125 18.14 -9.53 -1.25
CA HIS A 125 19.34 -10.18 -0.80
C HIS A 125 19.09 -11.70 -0.73
N GLY A 126 19.55 -12.39 -1.79
CA GLY A 126 19.47 -13.85 -1.88
C GLY A 126 18.13 -14.43 -2.36
N ARG A 127 18.19 -15.71 -2.68
CA ARG A 127 17.10 -16.44 -3.37
C ARG A 127 15.80 -16.55 -2.55
N SER A 128 15.92 -16.71 -1.23
CA SER A 128 14.75 -16.82 -0.36
C SER A 128 13.89 -15.54 -0.37
N ALA A 129 14.54 -14.36 -0.43
CA ALA A 129 13.83 -13.08 -0.54
C ALA A 129 13.18 -12.93 -1.93
N LEU A 130 13.86 -13.39 -3.00
CA LEU A 130 13.31 -13.36 -4.36
C LEU A 130 12.08 -14.26 -4.52
N ASN A 131 12.09 -15.45 -3.90
CA ASN A 131 10.99 -16.42 -3.99
C ASN A 131 9.67 -15.85 -3.47
N LYS A 132 9.70 -14.88 -2.52
CA LYS A 132 8.50 -14.20 -2.05
C LYS A 132 7.77 -13.40 -3.13
N TRP A 133 8.46 -13.11 -4.23
CA TRP A 133 7.98 -12.32 -5.37
C TRP A 133 7.71 -13.16 -6.62
N GLU A 134 7.86 -14.50 -6.59
CA GLU A 134 7.71 -15.31 -7.79
C GLU A 134 6.27 -15.39 -8.31
N LYS A 135 5.31 -15.65 -7.42
CA LYS A 135 3.89 -15.86 -7.77
C LYS A 135 2.96 -14.83 -7.18
N ARG A 136 3.38 -14.15 -6.13
CA ARG A 136 2.59 -13.17 -5.38
C ARG A 136 3.52 -12.10 -4.80
N VAL A 137 2.95 -11.01 -4.37
CA VAL A 137 3.67 -10.02 -3.56
C VAL A 137 3.72 -10.46 -2.09
N PRO A 138 4.67 -9.96 -1.30
CA PRO A 138 4.63 -10.10 0.17
C PRO A 138 3.29 -9.65 0.77
N ASP A 139 2.81 -10.34 1.80
CA ASP A 139 1.47 -10.16 2.36
C ASP A 139 1.18 -8.70 2.76
N TYR A 140 2.16 -7.97 3.28
CA TYR A 140 1.97 -6.56 3.64
C TYR A 140 1.72 -5.62 2.44
N TYR A 141 2.20 -5.95 1.25
CA TYR A 141 1.84 -5.24 0.02
C TYR A 141 0.49 -5.69 -0.52
N TYR A 142 0.16 -6.99 -0.40
CA TYR A 142 -1.16 -7.48 -0.77
C TYR A 142 -2.27 -6.80 0.04
N VAL A 143 -2.07 -6.64 1.34
CA VAL A 143 -3.02 -5.92 2.20
C VAL A 143 -3.18 -4.46 1.78
N GLN A 144 -2.12 -3.79 1.30
CA GLN A 144 -2.22 -2.44 0.75
C GLN A 144 -3.08 -2.40 -0.52
N VAL A 145 -2.92 -3.37 -1.43
CA VAL A 145 -3.77 -3.53 -2.63
C VAL A 145 -5.24 -3.67 -2.22
N LEU A 146 -5.54 -4.57 -1.28
CA LEU A 146 -6.91 -4.75 -0.78
C LEU A 146 -7.47 -3.45 -0.21
N HIS A 147 -6.69 -2.73 0.59
CA HIS A 147 -7.10 -1.47 1.20
C HIS A 147 -7.47 -0.42 0.13
N GLN A 148 -6.62 -0.22 -0.87
CA GLN A 148 -6.84 0.73 -1.95
C GLN A 148 -8.10 0.38 -2.76
N LEU A 149 -8.31 -0.91 -3.06
CA LEU A 149 -9.53 -1.40 -3.72
C LEU A 149 -10.79 -1.22 -2.86
N VAL A 150 -10.72 -1.39 -1.52
CA VAL A 150 -11.85 -1.09 -0.62
C VAL A 150 -12.18 0.39 -0.64
N VAL A 151 -11.18 1.26 -0.53
CA VAL A 151 -11.37 2.72 -0.49
C VAL A 151 -11.98 3.23 -1.79
N THR A 152 -11.38 2.90 -2.92
CA THR A 152 -11.80 3.41 -4.22
C THR A 152 -13.09 2.75 -4.72
N GLY A 153 -13.24 1.46 -4.50
CA GLY A 153 -14.29 0.64 -5.10
C GLY A 153 -14.04 0.36 -6.59
N TRP A 154 -12.84 0.63 -7.11
CA TRP A 154 -12.48 0.41 -8.52
C TRP A 154 -12.31 -1.07 -8.87
N SER A 155 -12.29 -1.36 -10.17
CA SER A 155 -12.44 -2.72 -10.69
C SER A 155 -11.17 -3.55 -10.57
N PHE A 156 -9.99 -2.92 -10.62
CA PHE A 156 -8.71 -3.65 -10.62
C PHE A 156 -7.56 -2.81 -10.06
N GLU A 157 -6.45 -3.47 -9.81
CA GLU A 157 -5.17 -2.84 -9.46
C GLU A 157 -4.02 -3.57 -10.14
N VAL A 158 -3.00 -2.85 -10.56
CA VAL A 158 -1.73 -3.41 -11.05
C VAL A 158 -0.61 -2.93 -10.16
N LEU A 159 -0.02 -3.84 -9.39
CA LEU A 159 1.20 -3.57 -8.63
C LEU A 159 2.40 -3.86 -9.52
N LYS A 160 3.23 -2.84 -9.78
CA LYS A 160 4.53 -2.95 -10.45
C LYS A 160 5.65 -2.98 -9.41
N ALA A 161 6.42 -4.06 -9.37
CA ALA A 161 7.58 -4.18 -8.50
C ALA A 161 8.88 -4.09 -9.31
N GLN A 162 9.75 -3.14 -8.93
CA GLN A 162 11.14 -3.07 -9.37
C GLN A 162 12.03 -3.69 -8.31
N LEU A 163 12.51 -4.90 -8.56
CA LEU A 163 13.36 -5.67 -7.66
C LEU A 163 14.83 -5.43 -8.01
N LYS A 164 15.61 -4.96 -7.04
CA LYS A 164 17.06 -4.79 -7.16
C LYS A 164 17.74 -5.99 -6.52
N LEU A 165 18.20 -6.95 -7.33
CA LEU A 165 19.00 -8.06 -6.85
C LEU A 165 20.42 -7.57 -6.63
N ILE A 166 20.89 -7.74 -5.40
CA ILE A 166 22.26 -7.39 -5.03
C ILE A 166 23.04 -8.71 -4.92
N GLU A 167 23.92 -8.93 -5.87
CA GLU A 167 24.78 -10.10 -5.90
C GLU A 167 25.95 -9.98 -4.89
N PRO A 168 26.55 -11.08 -4.45
CA PRO A 168 27.66 -11.04 -3.49
C PRO A 168 28.89 -10.26 -3.95
N ASP A 169 29.08 -10.14 -5.26
CA ASP A 169 30.17 -9.37 -5.90
C ASP A 169 29.84 -7.87 -6.02
N GLY A 170 28.67 -7.44 -5.56
CA GLY A 170 28.18 -6.06 -5.63
C GLY A 170 27.49 -5.68 -6.93
N ASN A 171 27.38 -6.61 -7.91
CA ASN A 171 26.60 -6.38 -9.10
C ASN A 171 25.11 -6.22 -8.76
N ILE A 172 24.40 -5.37 -9.53
CA ILE A 172 22.97 -5.13 -9.37
C ILE A 172 22.25 -5.58 -10.62
N GLU A 173 21.34 -6.53 -10.47
CA GLU A 173 20.37 -6.89 -11.50
C GLU A 173 19.01 -6.28 -11.18
N LEU A 174 18.36 -5.69 -12.19
CA LEU A 174 17.02 -5.10 -12.04
C LEU A 174 15.99 -6.02 -12.69
N LEU A 175 15.05 -6.50 -11.90
CA LEU A 175 13.91 -7.29 -12.37
C LEU A 175 12.62 -6.50 -12.18
N THR A 176 11.82 -6.40 -13.24
CA THR A 176 10.47 -5.84 -13.18
C THR A 176 9.44 -6.95 -13.16
N ARG A 177 8.48 -6.86 -12.26
CA ARG A 177 7.33 -7.77 -12.19
C ARG A 177 6.04 -6.98 -12.10
N HIS A 178 4.97 -7.52 -12.71
CA HIS A 178 3.62 -6.96 -12.64
C HIS A 178 2.67 -7.98 -12.03
N TYR A 179 1.86 -7.53 -11.09
CA TYR A 179 0.87 -8.33 -10.38
C TYR A 179 -0.51 -7.68 -10.56
N PRO A 180 -1.30 -8.17 -11.54
CA PRO A 180 -2.67 -7.70 -11.72
C PRO A 180 -3.60 -8.35 -10.68
N TYR A 181 -4.51 -7.56 -10.15
CA TYR A 181 -5.55 -7.96 -9.23
C TYR A 181 -6.89 -7.49 -9.73
N GLU A 182 -7.84 -8.42 -9.90
CA GLU A 182 -9.22 -8.11 -10.22
C GLU A 182 -10.04 -8.07 -8.93
N ARG A 183 -10.77 -6.97 -8.72
CA ARG A 183 -11.62 -6.83 -7.54
C ARG A 183 -12.61 -7.98 -7.39
N ALA A 184 -13.16 -8.49 -8.50
CA ALA A 184 -14.12 -9.56 -8.51
C ALA A 184 -13.59 -10.86 -7.89
N ASP A 185 -12.29 -11.11 -7.99
CA ASP A 185 -11.64 -12.32 -7.47
C ASP A 185 -11.29 -12.20 -5.98
N LEU A 186 -11.39 -10.99 -5.39
CA LEU A 186 -10.90 -10.66 -4.05
C LEU A 186 -12.02 -10.33 -3.05
N LEU A 187 -13.28 -10.57 -3.37
CA LEU A 187 -14.42 -10.07 -2.60
C LEU A 187 -14.40 -10.49 -1.13
N GLU A 188 -14.01 -11.72 -0.82
CA GLU A 188 -13.94 -12.21 0.57
C GLU A 188 -12.77 -11.53 1.34
N ASP A 189 -11.61 -11.38 0.70
CA ASP A 189 -10.45 -10.71 1.32
C ASP A 189 -10.73 -9.22 1.55
N LEU A 190 -11.39 -8.55 0.60
CA LEU A 190 -11.81 -7.16 0.74
C LEU A 190 -12.79 -6.97 1.90
N LYS A 191 -13.74 -7.88 2.04
CA LYS A 191 -14.71 -7.88 3.14
C LYS A 191 -14.04 -8.14 4.48
N TYR A 192 -13.14 -9.11 4.53
CA TYR A 192 -12.36 -9.44 5.73
C TYR A 192 -11.54 -8.21 6.17
N LEU A 193 -10.75 -7.63 5.25
CA LEU A 193 -9.95 -6.44 5.55
C LEU A 193 -10.81 -5.29 6.09
N TYR A 194 -11.92 -4.98 5.43
CA TYR A 194 -12.82 -3.91 5.86
C TYR A 194 -13.34 -4.13 7.29
N LEU A 195 -13.71 -5.36 7.65
CA LEU A 195 -14.20 -5.67 8.99
C LEU A 195 -13.11 -5.55 10.06
N GLU A 196 -11.90 -5.99 9.75
CA GLU A 196 -10.74 -5.88 10.63
C GLU A 196 -10.35 -4.42 10.88
N GLU A 197 -10.28 -3.62 9.81
CA GLU A 197 -9.99 -2.19 9.94
C GLU A 197 -11.10 -1.43 10.65
N LYS A 198 -12.37 -1.78 10.42
CA LYS A 198 -13.51 -1.20 11.13
C LYS A 198 -13.45 -1.52 12.63
N THR A 199 -13.11 -2.74 12.97
CA THR A 199 -12.92 -3.16 14.38
C THR A 199 -11.78 -2.39 15.03
N PHE A 200 -10.65 -2.28 14.33
CA PHE A 200 -9.49 -1.50 14.81
C PHE A 200 -9.85 -0.03 14.99
N TRP A 201 -10.54 0.58 14.04
CA TRP A 201 -10.93 1.98 14.12
C TRP A 201 -11.87 2.24 15.32
N GLY A 202 -12.73 1.30 15.66
CA GLY A 202 -13.54 1.37 16.87
C GLY A 202 -12.71 1.48 18.16
N TYR A 203 -11.54 0.85 18.25
CA TYR A 203 -10.61 1.05 19.36
C TYR A 203 -10.00 2.47 19.35
N VAL A 204 -9.71 3.02 18.18
CA VAL A 204 -9.22 4.40 18.06
C VAL A 204 -10.28 5.40 18.56
N GLU A 205 -11.53 5.27 18.10
CA GLU A 205 -12.63 6.15 18.48
C GLU A 205 -12.92 6.14 19.99
N ARG A 206 -12.89 4.97 20.62
CA ARG A 206 -13.08 4.82 22.06
C ARG A 206 -11.81 5.11 22.88
N ARG A 207 -10.67 5.34 22.20
CA ARG A 207 -9.34 5.48 22.82
C ARG A 207 -8.96 4.27 23.71
N GLU A 208 -9.44 3.10 23.35
CA GLU A 208 -9.15 1.83 24.00
C GLU A 208 -7.98 1.13 23.29
N ARG A 209 -7.02 0.64 24.06
CA ARG A 209 -5.88 -0.08 23.48
C ARG A 209 -6.36 -1.42 22.91
N PRO A 210 -6.14 -1.69 21.59
CA PRO A 210 -6.50 -2.98 21.01
C PRO A 210 -5.59 -4.11 21.51
N PRO A 211 -6.00 -5.37 21.43
CA PRO A 211 -5.10 -6.50 21.64
C PRO A 211 -3.99 -6.50 20.59
N LEU A 212 -2.77 -6.88 20.98
CA LEU A 212 -1.65 -7.04 20.06
C LEU A 212 -1.98 -8.15 19.05
N LYS A 213 -1.84 -7.84 17.77
CA LYS A 213 -1.85 -8.83 16.68
C LYS A 213 -0.41 -9.14 16.27
N LEU A 214 -0.07 -10.41 16.26
CA LEU A 214 1.20 -10.91 15.73
C LEU A 214 0.94 -11.68 14.45
N PRO A 215 1.90 -11.71 13.50
CA PRO A 215 1.83 -12.62 12.37
C PRO A 215 1.61 -14.04 12.88
N SER A 216 0.75 -14.80 12.21
CA SER A 216 0.65 -16.24 12.51
C SER A 216 2.03 -16.86 12.32
N LEU A 217 2.57 -17.45 13.38
CA LEU A 217 3.76 -18.27 13.24
C LEU A 217 3.31 -19.50 12.43
N ASP A 218 3.73 -19.57 11.18
CA ASP A 218 3.57 -20.78 10.38
C ASP A 218 4.31 -21.91 11.10
N ARG A 219 3.55 -22.79 11.77
CA ARG A 219 4.07 -23.98 12.43
C ARG A 219 4.29 -25.14 11.45
N ASN A 220 4.30 -24.86 10.16
CA ASN A 220 4.57 -25.82 9.10
C ASN A 220 5.98 -25.61 8.57
N THR A 221 6.95 -26.15 9.27
CA THR A 221 8.25 -26.57 8.72
C THR A 221 8.23 -28.09 8.53
#